data_4a7fe30a63bda2d51e25298b5f635ec6
#
_entry.id   4a7fe30a63bda2d51e25298b5f635ec6
#
_cell.length_a   1.000
_cell.length_b   1.000
_cell.length_c   1.000
_cell.angle_alpha   90.00
_cell.angle_beta   90.00
_cell.angle_gamma   90.00
#
_symmetry.space_group_name_H-M   'P 1'
#
loop_
_entity.id
_entity.type
_entity.pdbx_description
1 polymer ?
#
loop_
_entity_poly.entity_id
_entity_poly.type
_entity_poly.pdbx_seq_one_letter_code
_entity_poly.pdbx_strand_id
1 'polypeptide(L)'
;MHTYIVAGIRRDPRFSPHHEASDEAIFHLTAEALRARGCTVREYTEADLWADAVSADAVFGMARDPRSIRCLQRMEDGGLPVVNSGYAIARCGREPMTRLLTEADLPHPRSLILPTADDPVPALASAAIDACWVKRADGHVVGAGDVTFAASREVTREVFRRLSDDGIRTAVVNEHLTGDLVKFYGVAGTDFFYAFYPTATHHGKFGLEQVNGPARGIAYDADALRTTCHRAATVLGLRVYGGDCIVSDTDGLVRLIDFNDWPSFAPCREAAAPFIASCIIGSIGLRPGSYAPSGASSQK
;
A
#
# COMPACT_ATOMS: atom_id res chain seq x y z
N MET A 1 18.59 -17.49 26.99
CA MET A 1 18.22 -16.91 25.69
C MET A 1 17.27 -15.75 25.94
N HIS A 2 17.54 -14.57 25.40
CA HIS A 2 16.61 -13.44 25.52
C HIS A 2 15.39 -13.71 24.64
N THR A 3 14.19 -13.70 25.25
CA THR A 3 12.93 -13.83 24.52
C THR A 3 12.44 -12.44 24.13
N TYR A 4 12.39 -12.16 22.84
CA TYR A 4 11.91 -10.85 22.38
C TYR A 4 10.39 -10.69 22.60
N ILE A 5 10.03 -9.51 23.10
CA ILE A 5 8.62 -9.10 23.21
C ILE A 5 8.28 -8.29 21.95
N VAL A 6 7.32 -8.76 21.17
CA VAL A 6 6.85 -8.12 19.95
C VAL A 6 5.43 -7.62 20.17
N ALA A 7 5.20 -6.33 19.97
CA ALA A 7 3.86 -5.73 20.03
C ALA A 7 3.18 -5.82 18.67
N GLY A 8 2.00 -6.40 18.63
CA GLY A 8 1.14 -6.41 17.45
C GLY A 8 0.02 -5.39 17.58
N ILE A 9 -0.10 -4.46 16.65
CA ILE A 9 -1.14 -3.43 16.64
C ILE A 9 -2.23 -3.81 15.64
N ARG A 10 -3.44 -4.05 16.12
CA ARG A 10 -4.60 -4.37 15.28
C ARG A 10 -5.08 -3.14 14.53
N ARG A 11 -5.63 -3.35 13.32
CA ARG A 11 -6.32 -2.28 12.57
C ARG A 11 -7.63 -1.93 13.26
N ASP A 12 -7.91 -0.64 13.39
CA ASP A 12 -9.24 -0.20 13.79
C ASP A 12 -10.25 -0.57 12.68
N PRO A 13 -11.40 -1.21 13.01
CA PRO A 13 -12.43 -1.62 12.04
C PRO A 13 -12.90 -0.50 11.11
N ARG A 14 -12.86 0.75 11.54
CA ARG A 14 -13.21 1.93 10.70
C ARG A 14 -12.42 1.99 9.39
N PHE A 15 -11.19 1.45 9.36
CA PHE A 15 -10.32 1.48 8.18
C PHE A 15 -10.42 0.23 7.30
N SER A 16 -11.29 -0.72 7.65
CA SER A 16 -11.47 -1.95 6.90
C SER A 16 -12.91 -2.46 6.94
N PRO A 17 -13.91 -1.60 6.63
CA PRO A 17 -15.31 -2.00 6.70
C PRO A 17 -15.56 -3.23 5.83
N HIS A 18 -16.24 -4.23 6.38
CA HIS A 18 -16.56 -5.53 5.77
C HIS A 18 -15.35 -6.45 5.50
N HIS A 19 -14.14 -6.12 5.98
CA HIS A 19 -12.93 -6.91 5.81
C HIS A 19 -12.21 -7.22 7.14
N GLU A 20 -12.82 -6.93 8.27
CA GLU A 20 -12.26 -7.08 9.61
C GLU A 20 -11.77 -8.50 9.86
N ALA A 21 -12.56 -9.51 9.51
CA ALA A 21 -12.19 -10.91 9.67
C ALA A 21 -10.97 -11.31 8.83
N SER A 22 -10.78 -10.69 7.66
CA SER A 22 -9.63 -10.95 6.80
C SER A 22 -8.36 -10.31 7.34
N ASP A 23 -8.46 -9.12 7.91
CA ASP A 23 -7.35 -8.44 8.56
C ASP A 23 -6.96 -9.15 9.85
N GLU A 24 -7.94 -9.57 10.64
CA GLU A 24 -7.72 -10.37 11.85
C GLU A 24 -6.99 -11.68 11.55
N ALA A 25 -7.38 -12.36 10.47
CA ALA A 25 -6.77 -13.64 10.10
C ALA A 25 -5.27 -13.51 9.79
N ILE A 26 -4.84 -12.55 8.97
CA ILE A 26 -3.41 -12.36 8.69
C ILE A 26 -2.64 -11.88 9.93
N PHE A 27 -3.24 -11.00 10.73
CA PHE A 27 -2.65 -10.54 11.98
C PHE A 27 -2.40 -11.72 12.92
N HIS A 28 -3.40 -12.56 13.14
CA HIS A 28 -3.33 -13.72 14.03
C HIS A 28 -2.27 -14.74 13.54
N LEU A 29 -2.30 -15.11 12.26
CA LEU A 29 -1.31 -16.01 11.68
C LEU A 29 0.11 -15.47 11.80
N THR A 30 0.30 -14.16 11.65
CA THR A 30 1.62 -13.52 11.87
C THR A 30 2.04 -13.63 13.34
N ALA A 31 1.13 -13.38 14.28
CA ALA A 31 1.40 -13.51 15.71
C ALA A 31 1.76 -14.96 16.09
N GLU A 32 1.04 -15.94 15.56
CA GLU A 32 1.34 -17.37 15.76
C GLU A 32 2.71 -17.74 15.18
N ALA A 33 3.05 -17.28 13.97
CA ALA A 33 4.33 -17.52 13.35
C ALA A 33 5.51 -16.90 14.14
N LEU A 34 5.30 -15.76 14.81
CA LEU A 34 6.27 -15.16 15.73
C LEU A 34 6.42 -15.98 17.02
N ARG A 35 5.30 -16.41 17.62
CA ARG A 35 5.29 -17.27 18.82
C ARG A 35 6.01 -18.60 18.58
N ALA A 36 5.76 -19.22 17.42
CA ALA A 36 6.44 -20.45 17.00
C ALA A 36 7.97 -20.29 16.86
N ARG A 37 8.46 -19.04 16.69
CA ARG A 37 9.88 -18.70 16.64
C ARG A 37 10.45 -18.22 17.99
N GLY A 38 9.71 -18.40 19.09
CA GLY A 38 10.15 -18.09 20.44
C GLY A 38 9.95 -16.63 20.87
N CYS A 39 9.19 -15.84 20.11
CA CYS A 39 8.82 -14.48 20.55
C CYS A 39 7.61 -14.51 21.48
N THR A 40 7.57 -13.58 22.45
CA THR A 40 6.36 -13.25 23.18
C THR A 40 5.60 -12.18 22.40
N VAL A 41 4.39 -12.49 21.91
CA VAL A 41 3.56 -11.51 21.19
C VAL A 41 2.48 -10.96 22.12
N ARG A 42 2.48 -9.65 22.29
CA ARG A 42 1.43 -8.88 22.96
C ARG A 42 0.60 -8.14 21.93
N GLU A 43 -0.71 -8.22 22.05
CA GLU A 43 -1.64 -7.64 21.10
C GLU A 43 -2.25 -6.36 21.68
N TYR A 44 -2.30 -5.33 20.87
CA TYR A 44 -2.75 -3.98 21.22
C TYR A 44 -3.70 -3.43 20.16
N THR A 45 -4.51 -2.48 20.57
CA THR A 45 -5.34 -1.66 19.69
C THR A 45 -4.63 -0.35 19.33
N GLU A 46 -5.17 0.40 18.37
CA GLU A 46 -4.69 1.75 18.09
C GLU A 46 -4.88 2.70 19.30
N ALA A 47 -5.89 2.48 20.13
CA ALA A 47 -6.10 3.25 21.35
C ALA A 47 -4.98 3.05 22.39
N ASP A 48 -4.41 1.85 22.48
CA ASP A 48 -3.27 1.56 23.36
C ASP A 48 -2.01 2.32 22.93
N LEU A 49 -1.80 2.52 21.61
CA LEU A 49 -0.75 3.41 21.11
C LEU A 49 -0.96 4.85 21.59
N TRP A 50 -2.19 5.32 21.60
CA TRP A 50 -2.52 6.69 22.02
C TRP A 50 -2.34 6.92 23.51
N ALA A 51 -2.49 5.85 24.30
CA ALA A 51 -2.32 5.86 25.74
C ALA A 51 -0.86 5.63 26.18
N ASP A 52 0.09 5.50 25.23
CA ASP A 52 1.50 5.17 25.47
C ASP A 52 1.69 3.86 26.28
N ALA A 53 0.76 2.91 26.10
CA ALA A 53 0.72 1.67 26.86
C ALA A 53 1.59 0.55 26.25
N VAL A 54 2.20 0.79 25.07
CA VAL A 54 2.94 -0.23 24.34
C VAL A 54 4.40 -0.29 24.80
N SER A 55 4.83 -1.47 25.28
CA SER A 55 6.22 -1.74 25.66
C SER A 55 6.67 -3.05 25.01
N ALA A 56 7.69 -2.98 24.14
CA ALA A 56 8.18 -4.12 23.34
C ALA A 56 9.60 -3.88 22.82
N ASP A 57 10.22 -4.93 22.28
CA ASP A 57 11.51 -4.88 21.57
C ASP A 57 11.33 -4.57 20.06
N ALA A 58 10.13 -4.79 19.53
CA ALA A 58 9.72 -4.42 18.19
C ALA A 58 8.19 -4.28 18.09
N VAL A 59 7.73 -3.55 17.09
CA VAL A 59 6.30 -3.40 16.78
C VAL A 59 6.02 -3.92 15.37
N PHE A 60 4.90 -4.61 15.19
CA PHE A 60 4.31 -4.83 13.89
C PHE A 60 2.84 -4.42 13.92
N GLY A 61 2.28 -4.07 12.78
CA GLY A 61 0.86 -3.75 12.83
C GLY A 61 0.25 -3.20 11.57
N MET A 62 -1.08 -3.10 11.66
CA MET A 62 -1.96 -2.70 10.58
C MET A 62 -2.64 -1.34 10.88
N ALA A 63 -2.07 -0.55 11.79
CA ALA A 63 -2.62 0.75 12.20
C ALA A 63 -2.71 1.73 11.02
N ARG A 64 -3.81 2.49 10.94
CA ARG A 64 -4.06 3.47 9.88
C ARG A 64 -4.51 4.85 10.37
N ASP A 65 -4.91 4.96 11.61
CA ASP A 65 -5.27 6.27 12.16
C ASP A 65 -4.06 7.22 12.10
N PRO A 66 -4.23 8.46 11.63
CA PRO A 66 -3.12 9.42 11.55
C PRO A 66 -2.43 9.67 12.90
N ARG A 67 -3.15 9.54 14.03
CA ARG A 67 -2.56 9.64 15.36
C ARG A 67 -1.69 8.42 15.65
N SER A 68 -2.15 7.23 15.29
CA SER A 68 -1.39 5.97 15.44
C SER A 68 -0.12 5.98 14.59
N ILE A 69 -0.21 6.46 13.35
CA ILE A 69 0.96 6.61 12.47
C ILE A 69 2.01 7.50 13.13
N ARG A 70 1.61 8.65 13.70
CA ARG A 70 2.53 9.53 14.44
C ARG A 70 3.12 8.86 15.71
N CYS A 71 2.36 8.00 16.38
CA CYS A 71 2.90 7.21 17.49
C CYS A 71 3.98 6.25 17.02
N LEU A 72 3.73 5.51 15.93
CA LEU A 72 4.70 4.59 15.33
C LEU A 72 5.99 5.33 14.90
N GLN A 73 5.86 6.50 14.27
CA GLN A 73 7.00 7.33 13.89
C GLN A 73 7.85 7.73 15.12
N ARG A 74 7.21 8.17 16.22
CA ARG A 74 7.95 8.49 17.46
C ARG A 74 8.66 7.27 18.05
N MET A 75 8.06 6.08 17.98
CA MET A 75 8.70 4.85 18.43
C MET A 75 9.94 4.53 17.59
N GLU A 76 9.87 4.71 16.27
CA GLU A 76 11.00 4.56 15.36
C GLU A 76 12.10 5.56 15.63
N ASP A 77 11.75 6.84 15.86
CA ASP A 77 12.70 7.90 16.20
C ASP A 77 13.40 7.60 17.53
N GLY A 78 12.74 6.89 18.44
CA GLY A 78 13.30 6.35 19.68
C GLY A 78 14.16 5.08 19.49
N GLY A 79 14.31 4.60 18.25
CA GLY A 79 15.12 3.43 17.91
C GLY A 79 14.41 2.09 18.02
N LEU A 80 13.07 2.06 18.18
CA LEU A 80 12.29 0.84 18.21
C LEU A 80 12.00 0.36 16.76
N PRO A 81 12.31 -0.88 16.38
CA PRO A 81 11.93 -1.42 15.08
C PRO A 81 10.42 -1.49 14.91
N VAL A 82 9.90 -0.94 13.80
CA VAL A 82 8.47 -0.96 13.46
C VAL A 82 8.29 -1.51 12.04
N VAL A 83 7.41 -2.49 11.85
CA VAL A 83 7.06 -3.11 10.56
C VAL A 83 5.53 -3.08 10.35
N ASN A 84 4.99 -2.37 9.35
CA ASN A 84 5.67 -1.41 8.51
C ASN A 84 5.98 -0.13 9.28
N SER A 85 7.03 0.55 8.85
CA SER A 85 7.40 1.86 9.35
C SER A 85 6.23 2.85 9.32
N GLY A 86 6.04 3.65 10.38
CA GLY A 86 5.05 4.73 10.40
C GLY A 86 5.28 5.75 9.27
N TYR A 87 6.52 5.96 8.86
CA TYR A 87 6.85 6.79 7.71
C TYR A 87 6.44 6.13 6.39
N ALA A 88 6.63 4.81 6.26
CA ALA A 88 6.21 4.07 5.08
C ALA A 88 4.69 4.02 4.92
N ILE A 89 3.95 3.82 6.02
CA ILE A 89 2.48 3.87 6.03
C ILE A 89 2.00 5.25 5.55
N ALA A 90 2.61 6.34 6.02
CA ALA A 90 2.26 7.69 5.58
C ALA A 90 2.52 7.91 4.07
N ARG A 91 3.58 7.30 3.51
CA ARG A 91 3.89 7.35 2.07
C ARG A 91 2.92 6.57 1.20
N CYS A 92 2.11 5.66 1.76
CA CYS A 92 1.04 4.97 1.04
C CYS A 92 -0.21 5.83 0.82
N GLY A 93 -0.26 7.06 1.34
CA GLY A 93 -1.24 8.05 0.93
C GLY A 93 -1.16 8.31 -0.59
N ARG A 94 -2.28 8.55 -1.24
CA ARG A 94 -2.35 8.61 -2.72
C ARG A 94 -1.44 9.66 -3.33
N GLU A 95 -1.40 10.87 -2.77
CA GLU A 95 -0.52 11.93 -3.26
C GLU A 95 0.97 11.59 -3.05
N PRO A 96 1.47 11.28 -1.83
CA PRO A 96 2.87 10.95 -1.64
C PRO A 96 3.30 9.70 -2.41
N MET A 97 2.47 8.68 -2.51
CA MET A 97 2.74 7.49 -3.32
C MET A 97 2.92 7.85 -4.79
N THR A 98 2.00 8.61 -5.38
CA THR A 98 2.08 9.03 -6.79
C THR A 98 3.34 9.83 -7.05
N ARG A 99 3.71 10.77 -6.18
CA ARG A 99 4.96 11.54 -6.31
C ARG A 99 6.19 10.63 -6.29
N LEU A 100 6.29 9.76 -5.30
CA LEU A 100 7.44 8.87 -5.13
C LEU A 100 7.59 7.87 -6.28
N LEU A 101 6.49 7.31 -6.80
CA LEU A 101 6.55 6.41 -7.96
C LEU A 101 6.98 7.15 -9.21
N THR A 102 6.50 8.39 -9.41
CA THR A 102 6.90 9.25 -10.54
C THR A 102 8.38 9.63 -10.46
N GLU A 103 8.84 10.11 -9.29
CA GLU A 103 10.23 10.50 -9.07
C GLU A 103 11.23 9.34 -9.25
N ALA A 104 10.79 8.12 -8.93
CA ALA A 104 11.59 6.91 -9.08
C ALA A 104 11.51 6.27 -10.48
N ASP A 105 10.80 6.89 -11.42
CA ASP A 105 10.56 6.38 -12.77
C ASP A 105 10.06 4.92 -12.76
N LEU A 106 9.06 4.66 -11.89
CA LEU A 106 8.42 3.36 -11.80
C LEU A 106 7.21 3.30 -12.73
N PRO A 107 6.93 2.16 -13.37
CA PRO A 107 5.81 2.05 -14.29
C PRO A 107 4.47 2.19 -13.54
N HIS A 108 3.83 3.33 -13.72
CA HIS A 108 2.50 3.64 -13.20
C HIS A 108 1.72 4.45 -14.24
N PRO A 109 0.38 4.63 -14.10
CA PRO A 109 -0.41 5.47 -15.01
C PRO A 109 0.14 6.90 -15.08
N ARG A 110 0.00 7.58 -16.22
CA ARG A 110 0.17 9.04 -16.25
C ARG A 110 -0.71 9.65 -15.18
N SER A 111 -0.13 10.48 -14.34
CA SER A 111 -0.80 10.95 -13.14
C SER A 111 -0.64 12.45 -12.97
N LEU A 112 -1.69 13.10 -12.50
CA LEU A 112 -1.68 14.51 -12.14
C LEU A 112 -2.15 14.65 -10.69
N ILE A 113 -1.59 15.63 -9.99
CA ILE A 113 -2.01 16.02 -8.65
C ILE A 113 -2.47 17.47 -8.78
N LEU A 114 -3.76 17.69 -8.63
CA LEU A 114 -4.40 18.98 -8.95
C LEU A 114 -5.25 19.49 -7.78
N PRO A 115 -5.28 20.82 -7.55
CA PRO A 115 -6.25 21.42 -6.66
C PRO A 115 -7.67 21.20 -7.20
N THR A 116 -8.60 20.84 -6.34
CA THR A 116 -10.00 20.58 -6.75
C THR A 116 -10.77 21.84 -7.09
N ALA A 117 -10.30 23.00 -6.64
CA ALA A 117 -10.86 24.29 -6.98
C ALA A 117 -10.58 24.75 -8.43
N ASP A 118 -9.58 24.14 -9.08
CA ASP A 118 -9.18 24.46 -10.43
C ASP A 118 -9.98 23.66 -11.48
N ASP A 119 -10.11 24.19 -12.70
CA ASP A 119 -10.62 23.40 -13.83
C ASP A 119 -9.54 22.38 -14.28
N PRO A 120 -9.78 21.07 -14.15
CA PRO A 120 -8.79 20.05 -14.51
C PRO A 120 -8.58 19.89 -16.03
N VAL A 121 -9.54 20.37 -16.86
CA VAL A 121 -9.57 20.08 -18.30
C VAL A 121 -8.32 20.55 -19.04
N PRO A 122 -7.78 21.75 -18.82
CA PRO A 122 -6.55 22.19 -19.51
C PRO A 122 -5.33 21.29 -19.17
N ALA A 123 -5.19 20.89 -17.90
CA ALA A 123 -4.11 20.03 -17.46
C ALA A 123 -4.24 18.60 -18.04
N LEU A 124 -5.46 18.06 -18.06
CA LEU A 124 -5.76 16.77 -18.66
C LEU A 124 -5.49 16.76 -20.16
N ALA A 125 -5.86 17.84 -20.86
CA ALA A 125 -5.60 17.98 -22.29
C ALA A 125 -4.09 18.01 -22.59
N SER A 126 -3.33 18.76 -21.82
CA SER A 126 -1.86 18.84 -21.94
C SER A 126 -1.19 17.48 -21.67
N ALA A 127 -1.72 16.69 -20.72
CA ALA A 127 -1.23 15.36 -20.40
C ALA A 127 -1.76 14.25 -21.33
N ALA A 128 -2.62 14.59 -22.32
CA ALA A 128 -3.31 13.65 -23.20
C ALA A 128 -4.08 12.56 -22.41
N ILE A 129 -4.76 12.96 -21.32
CA ILE A 129 -5.63 12.10 -20.52
C ILE A 129 -7.07 12.41 -20.88
N ASP A 130 -7.85 11.42 -21.29
CA ASP A 130 -9.28 11.53 -21.55
C ASP A 130 -10.09 10.84 -20.46
N ALA A 131 -10.10 9.51 -20.43
CA ALA A 131 -10.69 8.74 -19.34
C ALA A 131 -9.69 8.58 -18.20
N CYS A 132 -10.16 8.71 -16.96
CA CYS A 132 -9.28 8.68 -15.79
C CYS A 132 -9.99 8.21 -14.51
N TRP A 133 -9.19 7.92 -13.52
CA TRP A 133 -9.60 7.66 -12.14
C TRP A 133 -9.27 8.90 -11.29
N VAL A 134 -10.28 9.51 -10.72
CA VAL A 134 -10.12 10.63 -9.79
C VAL A 134 -10.20 10.09 -8.37
N LYS A 135 -9.15 10.36 -7.60
CA LYS A 135 -9.01 9.89 -6.22
C LYS A 135 -8.78 11.11 -5.32
N ARG A 136 -9.49 11.20 -4.19
CA ARG A 136 -9.14 12.23 -3.20
C ARG A 136 -7.74 11.99 -2.66
N ALA A 137 -6.95 13.05 -2.51
CA ALA A 137 -5.54 12.93 -2.10
C ALA A 137 -5.36 12.73 -0.59
N ASP A 138 -6.30 13.24 0.21
CA ASP A 138 -6.28 13.20 1.68
C ASP A 138 -6.82 11.88 2.22
N GLY A 139 -5.99 11.11 2.85
CA GLY A 139 -6.39 9.91 3.59
C GLY A 139 -6.37 8.61 2.79
N HIS A 140 -6.70 7.54 3.51
CA HIS A 140 -6.94 6.21 2.95
C HIS A 140 -8.41 6.08 2.52
N VAL A 141 -8.68 5.17 1.58
CA VAL A 141 -10.06 4.88 1.12
C VAL A 141 -10.90 4.38 2.29
N VAL A 142 -11.94 5.11 2.62
CA VAL A 142 -12.92 4.75 3.64
C VAL A 142 -14.32 4.57 3.04
N GLY A 143 -14.60 5.19 1.88
CA GLY A 143 -15.92 5.18 1.27
C GLY A 143 -15.94 5.03 -0.25
N ALA A 144 -17.11 4.64 -0.77
CA ALA A 144 -17.34 4.41 -2.21
C ALA A 144 -17.13 5.66 -3.09
N GLY A 145 -17.12 6.88 -2.52
CA GLY A 145 -16.89 8.14 -3.24
C GLY A 145 -15.43 8.57 -3.34
N ASP A 146 -14.51 7.87 -2.67
CA ASP A 146 -13.10 8.24 -2.60
C ASP A 146 -12.32 7.95 -3.88
N VAL A 147 -12.89 7.12 -4.77
CA VAL A 147 -12.36 6.79 -6.09
C VAL A 147 -13.51 6.84 -7.08
N THR A 148 -13.39 7.65 -8.11
CA THR A 148 -14.41 7.80 -9.14
C THR A 148 -13.81 7.63 -10.53
N PHE A 149 -14.42 6.77 -11.34
CA PHE A 149 -14.10 6.68 -12.76
C PHE A 149 -14.78 7.83 -13.51
N ALA A 150 -14.02 8.54 -14.31
CA ALA A 150 -14.49 9.62 -15.21
C ALA A 150 -14.18 9.23 -16.65
N ALA A 151 -15.21 9.02 -17.45
CA ALA A 151 -15.08 8.56 -18.83
C ALA A 151 -14.63 9.68 -19.80
N SER A 152 -14.65 10.94 -19.38
CA SER A 152 -14.20 12.08 -20.17
C SER A 152 -13.69 13.21 -19.27
N ARG A 153 -13.04 14.20 -19.89
CA ARG A 153 -12.55 15.39 -19.19
C ARG A 153 -13.70 16.23 -18.59
N GLU A 154 -14.85 16.25 -19.25
CA GLU A 154 -16.06 16.96 -18.76
C GLU A 154 -16.58 16.29 -17.49
N VAL A 155 -16.66 14.96 -17.47
CA VAL A 155 -17.03 14.19 -16.27
C VAL A 155 -16.00 14.42 -15.15
N THR A 156 -14.71 14.50 -15.48
CA THR A 156 -13.66 14.82 -14.49
C THR A 156 -13.90 16.18 -13.86
N ARG A 157 -14.28 17.21 -14.65
CA ARG A 157 -14.61 18.54 -14.12
C ARG A 157 -15.79 18.48 -13.13
N GLU A 158 -16.80 17.68 -13.41
CA GLU A 158 -17.96 17.52 -12.51
C GLU A 158 -17.54 16.82 -11.20
N VAL A 159 -16.66 15.82 -11.29
CA VAL A 159 -16.09 15.14 -10.10
C VAL A 159 -15.28 16.12 -9.26
N PHE A 160 -14.46 16.97 -9.89
CA PHE A 160 -13.66 17.99 -9.20
C PHE A 160 -14.55 19.00 -8.46
N ARG A 161 -15.63 19.46 -9.10
CA ARG A 161 -16.59 20.37 -8.46
C ARG A 161 -17.18 19.72 -7.21
N ARG A 162 -17.66 18.47 -7.31
CA ARG A 162 -18.19 17.73 -6.16
C ARG A 162 -17.16 17.59 -5.04
N LEU A 163 -15.91 17.20 -5.34
CA LEU A 163 -14.86 17.08 -4.34
C LEU A 163 -14.55 18.43 -3.67
N SER A 164 -14.55 19.53 -4.45
CA SER A 164 -14.37 20.89 -3.92
C SER A 164 -15.52 21.29 -2.99
N ASP A 165 -16.76 20.99 -3.37
CA ASP A 165 -17.96 21.26 -2.54
C ASP A 165 -17.94 20.46 -1.24
N ASP A 166 -17.38 19.23 -1.26
CA ASP A 166 -17.14 18.37 -0.09
C ASP A 166 -15.91 18.82 0.75
N GLY A 167 -15.27 19.92 0.37
CA GLY A 167 -14.11 20.49 1.10
C GLY A 167 -12.78 19.75 0.86
N ILE A 168 -12.72 18.84 -0.09
CA ILE A 168 -11.48 18.14 -0.48
C ILE A 168 -10.63 19.11 -1.30
N ARG A 169 -9.39 19.35 -0.90
CA ARG A 169 -8.52 20.38 -1.52
C ARG A 169 -7.73 19.89 -2.71
N THR A 170 -7.41 18.61 -2.75
CA THR A 170 -6.51 18.02 -3.75
C THR A 170 -7.05 16.68 -4.22
N ALA A 171 -6.97 16.44 -5.52
CA ALA A 171 -7.26 15.15 -6.13
C ALA A 171 -6.02 14.62 -6.87
N VAL A 172 -5.86 13.30 -6.84
CA VAL A 172 -4.95 12.57 -7.71
C VAL A 172 -5.76 12.03 -8.88
N VAL A 173 -5.33 12.33 -10.09
CA VAL A 173 -5.91 11.83 -11.33
C VAL A 173 -4.94 10.85 -11.95
N ASN A 174 -5.38 9.62 -12.19
CA ASN A 174 -4.62 8.61 -12.92
C ASN A 174 -5.32 8.32 -14.25
N GLU A 175 -4.59 8.28 -15.37
CA GLU A 175 -5.17 7.84 -16.63
C GLU A 175 -5.83 6.46 -16.48
N HIS A 176 -6.91 6.23 -17.21
CA HIS A 176 -7.50 4.91 -17.27
C HIS A 176 -6.65 4.01 -18.18
N LEU A 177 -6.22 2.88 -17.64
CA LEU A 177 -5.49 1.85 -18.38
C LEU A 177 -6.45 0.73 -18.75
N THR A 178 -6.44 0.32 -20.00
CA THR A 178 -7.15 -0.88 -20.47
C THR A 178 -6.26 -2.11 -20.34
N GLY A 179 -6.87 -3.24 -19.98
CA GLY A 179 -6.14 -4.49 -19.79
C GLY A 179 -6.65 -5.31 -18.62
N ASP A 180 -5.86 -6.27 -18.18
CA ASP A 180 -6.21 -7.16 -17.10
C ASP A 180 -5.69 -6.63 -15.76
N LEU A 181 -6.57 -6.61 -14.76
CA LEU A 181 -6.18 -6.34 -13.37
C LEU A 181 -5.45 -7.56 -12.81
N VAL A 182 -4.29 -7.34 -12.22
CA VAL A 182 -3.55 -8.32 -11.43
C VAL A 182 -3.34 -7.77 -10.03
N LYS A 183 -3.65 -8.57 -9.02
CA LYS A 183 -3.36 -8.26 -7.63
C LYS A 183 -2.07 -8.93 -7.20
N PHE A 184 -1.30 -8.27 -6.33
CA PHE A 184 -0.05 -8.81 -5.83
C PHE A 184 0.13 -8.59 -4.33
N TYR A 185 0.93 -9.47 -3.72
CA TYR A 185 1.36 -9.41 -2.33
C TYR A 185 2.84 -9.75 -2.24
N GLY A 186 3.56 -9.09 -1.34
CA GLY A 186 4.98 -9.35 -1.15
C GLY A 186 5.47 -9.01 0.24
N VAL A 187 6.60 -9.62 0.59
CA VAL A 187 7.35 -9.34 1.83
C VAL A 187 8.79 -9.02 1.46
N ALA A 188 9.18 -7.77 1.63
CA ALA A 188 10.51 -7.27 1.24
C ALA A 188 11.62 -7.97 2.04
N GLY A 189 12.74 -8.26 1.34
CA GLY A 189 13.88 -8.98 1.93
C GLY A 189 13.65 -10.47 2.09
N THR A 190 12.61 -11.03 1.47
CA THR A 190 12.30 -12.45 1.41
C THR A 190 11.97 -12.88 -0.01
N ASP A 191 11.87 -14.19 -0.25
CA ASP A 191 11.45 -14.73 -1.55
C ASP A 191 9.92 -14.75 -1.74
N PHE A 192 9.15 -14.27 -0.76
CA PHE A 192 7.71 -14.30 -0.85
C PHE A 192 7.18 -13.21 -1.78
N PHE A 193 6.58 -13.66 -2.87
CA PHE A 193 5.79 -12.84 -3.79
C PHE A 193 4.64 -13.68 -4.35
N TYR A 194 3.43 -13.14 -4.39
CA TYR A 194 2.24 -13.79 -4.91
C TYR A 194 1.46 -12.83 -5.78
N ALA A 195 1.16 -13.20 -7.01
CA ALA A 195 0.36 -12.41 -7.93
C ALA A 195 -0.71 -13.28 -8.61
N PHE A 196 -1.88 -12.71 -8.86
CA PHE A 196 -3.00 -13.45 -9.44
C PHE A 196 -4.02 -12.52 -10.11
N TYR A 197 -4.77 -13.09 -11.04
CA TYR A 197 -5.96 -12.43 -11.60
C TYR A 197 -7.13 -12.59 -10.64
N PRO A 198 -7.78 -11.50 -10.17
CA PRO A 198 -8.95 -11.63 -9.32
C PRO A 198 -10.12 -12.21 -10.12
N THR A 199 -10.78 -13.22 -9.57
CA THR A 199 -11.99 -13.79 -10.16
C THR A 199 -13.22 -12.98 -9.76
N ALA A 200 -14.29 -13.04 -10.56
CA ALA A 200 -15.52 -12.26 -10.38
C ALA A 200 -16.22 -12.49 -9.00
N THR A 201 -15.89 -13.57 -8.30
CA THR A 201 -16.51 -13.97 -7.03
C THR A 201 -15.70 -13.60 -5.79
N HIS A 202 -14.44 -13.15 -5.94
CA HIS A 202 -13.55 -12.91 -4.80
C HIS A 202 -12.69 -11.67 -5.05
N HIS A 203 -12.68 -10.72 -4.09
CA HIS A 203 -11.70 -9.65 -3.92
C HIS A 203 -11.95 -8.26 -4.54
N GLY A 204 -13.16 -7.93 -4.97
CA GLY A 204 -13.50 -6.55 -5.34
C GLY A 204 -14.01 -5.73 -4.16
N LYS A 205 -13.28 -4.70 -3.71
CA LYS A 205 -13.72 -3.84 -2.58
C LYS A 205 -14.90 -2.93 -2.94
N PHE A 206 -15.00 -2.47 -4.19
CA PHE A 206 -15.95 -1.43 -4.58
C PHE A 206 -16.64 -1.67 -5.93
N GLY A 207 -16.47 -2.85 -6.55
CA GLY A 207 -17.03 -3.14 -7.88
C GLY A 207 -16.39 -2.34 -9.02
N LEU A 208 -15.34 -1.58 -8.75
CA LEU A 208 -14.64 -0.73 -9.72
C LEU A 208 -13.80 -1.56 -10.71
N GLU A 209 -13.46 -2.79 -10.34
CA GLU A 209 -12.77 -3.76 -11.21
C GLU A 209 -13.59 -4.10 -12.46
N GLN A 210 -14.90 -3.89 -12.42
CA GLN A 210 -15.80 -4.16 -13.56
C GLN A 210 -15.59 -3.21 -14.75
N VAL A 211 -14.94 -2.05 -14.56
CA VAL A 211 -14.68 -1.09 -15.65
C VAL A 211 -13.83 -1.70 -16.77
N ASN A 212 -12.86 -2.54 -16.42
CA ASN A 212 -12.03 -3.27 -17.40
C ASN A 212 -12.64 -4.62 -17.83
N GLY A 213 -13.75 -5.03 -17.21
CA GLY A 213 -14.36 -6.34 -17.43
C GLY A 213 -13.57 -7.49 -16.78
N PRO A 214 -13.97 -8.74 -17.07
CA PRO A 214 -13.28 -9.93 -16.56
C PRO A 214 -11.89 -10.05 -17.19
N ALA A 215 -10.93 -10.56 -16.38
CA ALA A 215 -9.58 -10.81 -16.86
C ALA A 215 -9.59 -11.80 -18.05
N ARG A 216 -8.84 -11.47 -19.09
CA ARG A 216 -8.67 -12.28 -20.31
C ARG A 216 -7.45 -13.21 -20.23
N GLY A 217 -6.63 -13.07 -19.19
CA GLY A 217 -5.41 -13.85 -19.00
C GLY A 217 -4.25 -13.33 -19.84
N ILE A 218 -4.13 -12.01 -20.01
CA ILE A 218 -3.02 -11.40 -20.74
C ILE A 218 -1.71 -11.76 -20.03
N ALA A 219 -0.84 -12.50 -20.70
CA ALA A 219 0.42 -12.96 -20.15
C ALA A 219 1.32 -11.78 -19.74
N TYR A 220 2.00 -11.93 -18.62
CA TYR A 220 3.01 -10.98 -18.13
C TYR A 220 4.23 -11.73 -17.57
N ASP A 221 5.37 -11.06 -17.54
CA ASP A 221 6.57 -11.57 -16.91
C ASP A 221 6.45 -11.42 -15.37
N ALA A 222 6.28 -12.55 -14.68
CA ALA A 222 6.10 -12.58 -13.22
C ALA A 222 7.36 -12.12 -12.46
N ASP A 223 8.56 -12.37 -12.98
CA ASP A 223 9.81 -11.94 -12.36
C ASP A 223 10.05 -10.43 -12.55
N ALA A 224 9.70 -9.90 -13.72
CA ALA A 224 9.71 -8.47 -13.96
C ALA A 224 8.69 -7.73 -13.07
N LEU A 225 7.47 -8.28 -12.92
CA LEU A 225 6.48 -7.76 -11.99
C LEU A 225 6.99 -7.76 -10.55
N ARG A 226 7.52 -8.88 -10.07
CA ARG A 226 8.11 -9.01 -8.74
C ARG A 226 9.19 -7.96 -8.50
N THR A 227 10.11 -7.82 -9.46
CA THR A 227 11.20 -6.84 -9.39
C THR A 227 10.67 -5.41 -9.30
N THR A 228 9.67 -5.07 -10.10
CA THR A 228 9.02 -3.75 -10.11
C THR A 228 8.33 -3.48 -8.77
N CYS A 229 7.58 -4.44 -8.25
CA CYS A 229 6.91 -4.32 -6.95
C CYS A 229 7.90 -4.18 -5.80
N HIS A 230 9.02 -4.92 -5.80
CA HIS A 230 10.07 -4.76 -4.78
C HIS A 230 10.75 -3.39 -4.85
N ARG A 231 11.02 -2.87 -6.04
CA ARG A 231 11.54 -1.50 -6.21
C ARG A 231 10.54 -0.46 -5.66
N ALA A 232 9.25 -0.59 -5.97
CA ALA A 232 8.21 0.29 -5.46
C ALA A 232 8.11 0.21 -3.93
N ALA A 233 8.10 -0.99 -3.36
CA ALA A 233 8.10 -1.20 -1.92
C ALA A 233 9.33 -0.54 -1.25
N THR A 234 10.51 -0.63 -1.87
CA THR A 234 11.74 0.02 -1.38
C THR A 234 11.61 1.54 -1.39
N VAL A 235 11.10 2.14 -2.47
CA VAL A 235 10.88 3.59 -2.60
C VAL A 235 9.88 4.08 -1.55
N LEU A 236 8.82 3.33 -1.30
CA LEU A 236 7.82 3.62 -0.29
C LEU A 236 8.30 3.31 1.14
N GLY A 237 9.35 2.51 1.30
CA GLY A 237 9.86 2.04 2.58
C GLY A 237 9.06 0.90 3.19
N LEU A 238 8.23 0.21 2.39
CA LEU A 238 7.37 -0.88 2.83
C LEU A 238 8.13 -2.20 2.92
N ARG A 239 7.82 -2.98 3.94
CA ARG A 239 8.31 -4.35 4.09
C ARG A 239 7.23 -5.39 3.82
N VAL A 240 6.02 -5.16 4.32
CA VAL A 240 4.83 -6.01 4.10
C VAL A 240 3.88 -5.21 3.24
N TYR A 241 3.62 -5.66 2.02
CA TYR A 241 2.90 -4.87 1.03
C TYR A 241 2.02 -5.72 0.12
N GLY A 242 1.13 -5.06 -0.55
CA GLY A 242 0.38 -5.57 -1.69
C GLY A 242 -0.17 -4.45 -2.52
N GLY A 243 -0.85 -4.76 -3.57
CA GLY A 243 -1.40 -3.74 -4.45
C GLY A 243 -2.03 -4.34 -5.70
N ASP A 244 -2.31 -3.42 -6.60
CA ASP A 244 -2.97 -3.70 -7.86
C ASP A 244 -2.12 -3.16 -9.03
N CYS A 245 -2.10 -3.89 -10.13
CA CYS A 245 -1.50 -3.43 -11.38
C CYS A 245 -2.39 -3.80 -12.57
N ILE A 246 -2.20 -3.09 -13.68
CA ILE A 246 -2.82 -3.43 -14.97
C ILE A 246 -1.75 -4.02 -15.88
N VAL A 247 -2.06 -5.17 -16.46
CA VAL A 247 -1.35 -5.71 -17.61
C VAL A 247 -2.05 -5.16 -18.85
N SER A 248 -1.40 -4.21 -19.51
CA SER A 248 -1.98 -3.47 -20.62
C SER A 248 -2.24 -4.39 -21.83
N ASP A 249 -3.40 -4.25 -22.44
CA ASP A 249 -3.77 -4.94 -23.70
C ASP A 249 -3.22 -4.23 -24.95
N THR A 250 -2.64 -3.06 -24.79
CA THR A 250 -2.10 -2.25 -25.88
C THR A 250 -0.62 -2.53 -26.12
N ASP A 251 0.19 -2.61 -25.05
CA ASP A 251 1.64 -2.74 -25.12
C ASP A 251 2.20 -3.90 -24.29
N GLY A 252 1.34 -4.65 -23.55
CA GLY A 252 1.73 -5.77 -22.70
C GLY A 252 2.50 -5.36 -21.43
N LEU A 253 2.69 -4.05 -21.19
CA LEU A 253 3.43 -3.58 -20.04
C LEU A 253 2.58 -3.60 -18.78
N VAL A 254 3.23 -3.88 -17.66
CA VAL A 254 2.61 -3.83 -16.34
C VAL A 254 2.79 -2.44 -15.72
N ARG A 255 1.70 -1.85 -15.24
CA ARG A 255 1.71 -0.56 -14.54
C ARG A 255 1.03 -0.67 -13.18
N LEU A 256 1.73 -0.24 -12.13
CA LEU A 256 1.23 -0.24 -10.76
C LEU A 256 0.14 0.84 -10.61
N ILE A 257 -1.04 0.48 -10.13
CA ILE A 257 -2.16 1.42 -9.96
C ILE A 257 -2.53 1.68 -8.51
N ASP A 258 -2.13 0.80 -7.61
CA ASP A 258 -2.31 0.96 -6.17
C ASP A 258 -1.24 0.19 -5.39
N PHE A 259 -0.90 0.70 -4.19
CA PHE A 259 0.03 0.06 -3.27
C PHE A 259 -0.49 0.22 -1.84
N ASN A 260 -0.56 -0.89 -1.12
CA ASN A 260 -1.13 -0.96 0.21
C ASN A 260 -0.10 -1.41 1.23
N ASP A 261 -0.02 -0.70 2.34
CA ASP A 261 0.65 -1.14 3.56
C ASP A 261 -0.16 -2.29 4.19
N TRP A 262 0.46 -3.40 4.45
CA TRP A 262 -0.11 -4.56 5.13
C TRP A 262 -1.54 -4.93 4.70
N PRO A 263 -1.74 -5.51 3.52
CA PRO A 263 -3.03 -6.03 3.08
C PRO A 263 -3.39 -7.34 3.81
N SER A 264 -4.61 -7.84 3.61
CA SER A 264 -5.11 -9.04 4.27
C SER A 264 -4.50 -10.36 3.78
N PHE A 265 -3.76 -10.36 2.67
CA PHE A 265 -3.18 -11.57 2.05
C PHE A 265 -4.21 -12.70 1.84
N ALA A 266 -5.47 -12.37 1.64
CA ALA A 266 -6.58 -13.33 1.70
C ALA A 266 -6.36 -14.66 0.93
N PRO A 267 -5.81 -14.68 -0.30
CA PRO A 267 -5.59 -15.93 -1.03
C PRO A 267 -4.32 -16.70 -0.63
N CYS A 268 -3.42 -16.10 0.17
CA CYS A 268 -2.09 -16.68 0.42
C CYS A 268 -1.57 -16.43 1.86
N ARG A 269 -2.45 -16.13 2.81
CA ARG A 269 -2.05 -15.68 4.17
C ARG A 269 -1.24 -16.71 4.94
N GLU A 270 -1.57 -17.99 4.83
CA GLU A 270 -0.86 -19.08 5.50
C GLU A 270 0.60 -19.20 4.97
N ALA A 271 0.77 -18.99 3.67
CA ALA A 271 2.09 -18.97 3.06
C ALA A 271 2.87 -17.67 3.39
N ALA A 272 2.18 -16.53 3.50
CA ALA A 272 2.79 -15.23 3.77
C ALA A 272 3.27 -15.05 5.21
N ALA A 273 2.48 -15.52 6.20
CA ALA A 273 2.72 -15.27 7.61
C ALA A 273 4.12 -15.68 8.11
N PRO A 274 4.70 -16.83 7.71
CA PRO A 274 6.08 -17.19 8.07
C PRO A 274 7.14 -16.19 7.56
N PHE A 275 6.95 -15.63 6.36
CA PHE A 275 7.86 -14.63 5.79
C PHE A 275 7.71 -13.28 6.46
N ILE A 276 6.48 -12.88 6.79
CA ILE A 276 6.20 -11.67 7.57
C ILE A 276 6.89 -11.77 8.94
N ALA A 277 6.75 -12.90 9.64
CA ALA A 277 7.41 -13.12 10.93
C ALA A 277 8.95 -13.06 10.79
N SER A 278 9.53 -13.63 9.72
CA SER A 278 10.97 -13.54 9.44
C SER A 278 11.43 -12.10 9.22
N CYS A 279 10.63 -11.32 8.49
CA CYS A 279 10.88 -9.90 8.24
C CYS A 279 10.88 -9.08 9.54
N ILE A 280 9.94 -9.34 10.45
CA ILE A 280 9.84 -8.67 11.76
C ILE A 280 11.04 -9.04 12.62
N ILE A 281 11.39 -10.30 12.76
CA ILE A 281 12.54 -10.76 13.55
C ILE A 281 13.84 -10.19 12.98
N GLY A 282 14.00 -10.17 11.66
CA GLY A 282 15.15 -9.56 11.00
C GLY A 282 15.32 -8.08 11.32
N SER A 283 14.24 -7.36 11.58
CA SER A 283 14.30 -5.94 11.97
C SER A 283 14.84 -5.72 13.38
N ILE A 284 14.68 -6.68 14.29
CA ILE A 284 15.18 -6.59 15.69
C ILE A 284 16.71 -6.66 15.73
N GLY A 285 17.32 -7.42 14.83
CA GLY A 285 18.77 -7.55 14.73
C GLY A 285 19.48 -6.39 14.04
N LEU A 286 18.75 -5.52 13.37
CA LEU A 286 19.29 -4.35 12.67
C LEU A 286 19.27 -3.13 13.61
N ARG A 287 20.42 -2.85 14.28
CA ARG A 287 20.56 -1.61 15.04
C ARG A 287 20.46 -0.40 14.11
N PRO A 288 19.84 0.73 14.55
CA PRO A 288 19.89 1.99 13.81
C PRO A 288 21.35 2.36 13.53
N GLY A 289 21.76 2.42 12.27
CA GLY A 289 23.13 2.73 11.85
C GLY A 289 23.75 1.78 10.84
N SER A 290 23.16 0.62 10.56
CA SER A 290 23.74 -0.36 9.60
C SER A 290 23.18 -0.27 8.18
N TYR A 291 22.29 0.65 7.89
CA TYR A 291 21.76 0.89 6.53
C TYR A 291 22.54 2.04 5.88
N ALA A 292 23.79 1.79 5.48
CA ALA A 292 24.48 2.61 4.50
C ALA A 292 24.05 2.11 3.11
N PRO A 293 23.57 2.97 2.18
CA PRO A 293 23.37 2.57 0.80
C PRO A 293 24.74 2.22 0.20
N SER A 294 24.92 0.96 -0.14
CA SER A 294 26.07 0.52 -0.93
C SER A 294 25.95 1.08 -2.34
N GLY A 295 26.77 2.09 -2.67
CA GLY A 295 26.86 2.57 -4.04
C GLY A 295 27.30 4.02 -4.21
N ALA A 296 28.52 4.35 -3.73
CA ALA A 296 29.31 5.42 -4.32
C ALA A 296 30.76 4.94 -4.34
N SER A 297 31.12 4.14 -5.33
CA SER A 297 32.51 3.92 -5.68
C SER A 297 33.01 5.16 -6.40
N SER A 298 33.77 6.00 -5.70
CA SER A 298 34.66 6.99 -6.30
C SER A 298 35.71 6.25 -7.14
N GLN A 299 35.65 6.43 -8.45
CA GLN A 299 36.81 6.23 -9.31
C GLN A 299 37.57 7.56 -9.37
N LYS A 300 38.81 7.49 -8.92
CA LYS A 300 39.88 8.43 -9.30
C LYS A 300 40.37 8.09 -10.68
#